data_236c218f0a9e1e0bafc265e0a3d1017b
#
_entry.id   236c218f0a9e1e0bafc265e0a3d1017b
#
_cell.length_a   1.000
_cell.length_b   1.000
_cell.length_c   1.000
_cell.angle_alpha   90.00
_cell.angle_beta   90.00
_cell.angle_gamma   90.00
#
_symmetry.space_group_name_H-M   'P 1'
#
loop_
_entity.id
_entity.type
_entity.pdbx_description
1 polymer ?
#
loop_
_entity_poly.entity_id
_entity_poly.type
_entity_poly.pdbx_seq_one_letter_code
_entity_poly.pdbx_strand_id
1 'polypeptide(L)'
;EDYTCRHGLGYTVISSSKNDIKATQTALVPIGDNCELDKLTIKNTGNSVKHLSVYSYIEFCLWNAVDDCNNFQRNFSTGEVEVQPEINIGTAAMSAIYHKTEYRERRNHYAVHAVSTAANGFDTSRESFIGTYGSPAMPKAVKEGISYNSIASGWSPVGSFRIDINLEPGEEKEYVFIIGYAENPDDKKWESFGIINKEPAYALLEKYNTPAKFDTALAALKDYWTHLLSSYIVDTEDKKLCRMVNIWNQYQCMVTFNMSRSASY
;
A
#
# COMPACT_ATOMS: atom_id res chain seq x y z
N GLU A 1 14.99 -10.98 18.33
CA GLU A 1 14.11 -10.32 17.36
C GLU A 1 12.68 -10.76 17.61
N ASP A 2 11.82 -9.84 18.12
CA ASP A 2 10.42 -10.14 18.42
C ASP A 2 9.59 -9.84 17.18
N TYR A 3 8.85 -10.85 16.71
CA TYR A 3 7.94 -10.73 15.58
C TYR A 3 6.53 -11.18 16.02
N THR A 4 5.52 -10.38 15.67
CA THR A 4 4.12 -10.75 15.84
C THR A 4 3.32 -10.40 14.61
N CYS A 5 2.39 -11.30 14.22
CA CYS A 5 1.40 -11.04 13.20
C CYS A 5 0.02 -11.33 13.77
N ARG A 6 -0.90 -10.37 13.67
CA ARG A 6 -2.27 -10.47 14.16
C ARG A 6 -3.24 -10.10 13.06
N HIS A 7 -4.16 -11.00 12.76
CA HIS A 7 -5.24 -10.75 11.81
C HIS A 7 -6.50 -10.32 12.56
N GLY A 8 -7.04 -9.20 12.18
CA GLY A 8 -8.38 -8.75 12.55
C GLY A 8 -9.37 -9.04 11.42
N LEU A 9 -10.59 -8.54 11.58
CA LEU A 9 -11.61 -8.62 10.54
C LEU A 9 -11.34 -7.51 9.50
N GLY A 10 -10.80 -7.90 8.36
CA GLY A 10 -10.47 -6.99 7.26
C GLY A 10 -9.17 -6.19 7.43
N TYR A 11 -8.36 -6.47 8.45
CA TYR A 11 -7.06 -5.82 8.62
C TYR A 11 -6.01 -6.76 9.22
N THR A 12 -4.75 -6.43 9.03
CA THR A 12 -3.60 -7.18 9.58
C THR A 12 -2.65 -6.21 10.27
N VAL A 13 -2.13 -6.62 11.43
CA VAL A 13 -1.09 -5.88 12.15
C VAL A 13 0.15 -6.76 12.26
N ILE A 14 1.27 -6.26 11.75
CA ILE A 14 2.58 -6.90 11.83
C ILE A 14 3.48 -6.00 12.66
N SER A 15 4.13 -6.54 13.67
CA SER A 15 5.11 -5.82 14.48
C SER A 15 6.41 -6.60 14.59
N SER A 16 7.52 -5.89 14.51
CA SER A 16 8.86 -6.43 14.73
C SER A 16 9.71 -5.44 15.51
N SER A 17 10.62 -5.98 16.34
CA SER A 17 11.58 -5.16 17.10
C SER A 17 12.99 -5.66 16.87
N LYS A 18 13.92 -4.74 16.52
CA LYS A 18 15.33 -5.03 16.31
C LYS A 18 16.16 -3.77 16.53
N ASN A 19 17.32 -3.91 17.19
CA ASN A 19 18.28 -2.81 17.41
C ASN A 19 17.64 -1.56 18.05
N ASP A 20 16.78 -1.77 19.04
CA ASP A 20 15.99 -0.71 19.74
C ASP A 20 15.02 0.06 18.80
N ILE A 21 14.69 -0.48 17.67
CA ILE A 21 13.63 0.03 16.81
C ILE A 21 12.48 -0.96 16.82
N LYS A 22 11.28 -0.44 17.11
CA LYS A 22 10.03 -1.17 16.92
C LYS A 22 9.31 -0.60 15.69
N ALA A 23 9.03 -1.47 14.72
CA ALA A 23 8.21 -1.16 13.56
C ALA A 23 6.88 -1.90 13.66
N THR A 24 5.78 -1.20 13.39
CA THR A 24 4.44 -1.78 13.33
C THR A 24 3.77 -1.33 12.04
N GLN A 25 3.36 -2.30 11.22
CA GLN A 25 2.58 -2.07 10.01
C GLN A 25 1.14 -2.53 10.25
N THR A 26 0.19 -1.68 9.90
CA THR A 26 -1.24 -2.04 9.88
C THR A 26 -1.75 -1.89 8.46
N ALA A 27 -2.16 -3.00 7.86
CA ALA A 27 -2.67 -3.08 6.50
C ALA A 27 -4.18 -3.28 6.49
N LEU A 28 -4.89 -2.58 5.60
CA LEU A 28 -6.33 -2.73 5.37
C LEU A 28 -6.74 -2.29 3.97
N VAL A 29 -7.89 -2.79 3.53
CA VAL A 29 -8.62 -2.25 2.37
C VAL A 29 -9.83 -1.47 2.91
N PRO A 30 -9.95 -0.16 2.63
CA PRO A 30 -11.06 0.64 3.12
C PRO A 30 -12.36 0.28 2.41
N ILE A 31 -13.48 0.54 3.08
CA ILE A 31 -14.79 0.24 2.51
C ILE A 31 -15.11 1.22 1.38
N GLY A 32 -15.43 0.67 0.21
CA GLY A 32 -15.94 1.41 -0.93
C GLY A 32 -14.89 2.09 -1.81
N ASP A 33 -13.59 1.93 -1.52
CA ASP A 33 -12.52 2.47 -2.35
C ASP A 33 -11.59 1.36 -2.88
N ASN A 34 -10.99 1.60 -4.05
CA ASN A 34 -10.10 0.66 -4.74
C ASN A 34 -8.65 0.91 -4.37
N CYS A 35 -8.31 0.75 -3.09
CA CYS A 35 -6.94 0.87 -2.62
C CYS A 35 -6.67 -0.03 -1.41
N GLU A 36 -5.40 -0.31 -1.18
CA GLU A 36 -4.87 -0.84 0.07
C GLU A 36 -4.16 0.29 0.81
N LEU A 37 -4.33 0.32 2.11
CA LEU A 37 -3.71 1.29 3.01
C LEU A 37 -2.80 0.56 4.00
N ASP A 38 -1.56 1.03 4.10
CA ASP A 38 -0.55 0.54 5.03
C ASP A 38 -0.08 1.68 5.93
N LYS A 39 -0.43 1.65 7.21
CA LYS A 39 0.16 2.58 8.18
C LYS A 39 1.38 1.94 8.82
N LEU A 40 2.54 2.55 8.62
CA LEU A 40 3.80 2.20 9.26
C LEU A 40 4.06 3.14 10.43
N THR A 41 4.18 2.57 11.62
CA THR A 41 4.60 3.25 12.85
C THR A 41 5.99 2.78 13.21
N ILE A 42 6.95 3.69 13.37
CA ILE A 42 8.34 3.40 13.75
C ILE A 42 8.67 4.13 15.02
N LYS A 43 9.11 3.39 16.03
CA LYS A 43 9.46 3.91 17.36
C LYS A 43 10.88 3.57 17.75
N ASN A 44 11.60 4.56 18.25
CA ASN A 44 12.87 4.35 18.94
C ASN A 44 12.61 3.93 20.38
N THR A 45 12.94 2.69 20.72
CA THR A 45 12.79 2.13 22.08
C THR A 45 14.10 2.17 22.88
N GLY A 46 15.17 2.69 22.28
CA GLY A 46 16.49 2.82 22.91
C GLY A 46 16.72 4.17 23.56
N ASN A 47 17.95 4.38 24.01
CA ASN A 47 18.39 5.57 24.74
C ASN A 47 19.29 6.52 23.91
N SER A 48 19.45 6.25 22.62
CA SER A 48 20.25 7.05 21.70
C SER A 48 19.45 7.43 20.46
N VAL A 49 19.77 8.55 19.84
CA VAL A 49 19.17 8.96 18.55
C VAL A 49 19.42 7.89 17.49
N LYS A 50 18.43 7.59 16.70
CA LYS A 50 18.51 6.66 15.57
C LYS A 50 18.33 7.41 14.25
N HIS A 51 19.24 7.15 13.31
CA HIS A 51 19.16 7.62 11.92
C HIS A 51 18.84 6.44 11.03
N LEU A 52 17.72 6.49 10.33
CA LEU A 52 17.17 5.36 9.58
C LEU A 52 16.75 5.81 8.18
N SER A 53 16.82 4.88 7.23
CA SER A 53 16.15 5.02 5.94
C SER A 53 15.10 3.92 5.80
N VAL A 54 13.88 4.32 5.55
CA VAL A 54 12.75 3.42 5.27
C VAL A 54 12.58 3.33 3.77
N TYR A 55 12.42 2.10 3.27
CA TYR A 55 12.14 1.86 1.85
C TYR A 55 10.81 1.14 1.72
N SER A 56 9.92 1.66 0.88
CA SER A 56 8.79 0.89 0.38
C SER A 56 9.18 0.14 -0.89
N TYR A 57 8.45 -0.92 -1.22
CA TYR A 57 8.63 -1.63 -2.48
C TYR A 57 7.36 -2.34 -2.89
N ILE A 58 6.90 -2.07 -4.12
CA ILE A 58 5.82 -2.80 -4.78
C ILE A 58 6.20 -3.10 -6.22
N GLU A 59 5.66 -4.18 -6.78
CA GLU A 59 5.73 -4.49 -8.22
C GLU A 59 4.34 -4.31 -8.83
N PHE A 60 4.25 -3.54 -9.92
CA PHE A 60 2.97 -3.27 -10.55
C PHE A 60 2.53 -4.42 -11.44
N CYS A 61 1.27 -4.84 -11.27
CA CYS A 61 0.57 -5.77 -12.14
C CYS A 61 -0.87 -5.29 -12.31
N LEU A 62 -1.21 -4.78 -13.49
CA LEU A 62 -2.53 -4.18 -13.75
C LEU A 62 -3.49 -5.09 -14.51
N TRP A 63 -3.07 -6.26 -14.93
CA TRP A 63 -3.90 -7.15 -15.73
C TRP A 63 -3.79 -8.60 -15.31
N ASN A 64 -2.71 -9.25 -15.65
CA ASN A 64 -2.49 -10.66 -15.41
C ASN A 64 -1.00 -10.90 -15.16
N ALA A 65 -0.64 -11.44 -14.01
CA ALA A 65 0.75 -11.60 -13.62
C ALA A 65 1.54 -12.52 -14.56
N VAL A 66 0.94 -13.59 -15.08
CA VAL A 66 1.59 -14.50 -16.02
C VAL A 66 1.81 -13.83 -17.36
N ASP A 67 0.81 -13.08 -17.84
CA ASP A 67 0.90 -12.33 -19.08
C ASP A 67 1.93 -11.20 -18.97
N ASP A 68 1.90 -10.45 -17.88
CA ASP A 68 2.88 -9.39 -17.60
C ASP A 68 4.31 -9.90 -17.48
N CYS A 69 4.52 -11.12 -17.00
CA CYS A 69 5.83 -11.76 -16.94
C CYS A 69 6.34 -12.24 -18.30
N ASN A 70 5.44 -12.66 -19.19
CA ASN A 70 5.81 -13.35 -20.43
C ASN A 70 5.60 -12.51 -21.69
N ASN A 71 4.86 -11.40 -21.60
CA ASN A 71 4.48 -10.61 -22.76
C ASN A 71 5.25 -9.29 -22.83
N PHE A 72 5.95 -9.08 -23.96
CA PHE A 72 6.68 -7.84 -24.21
C PHE A 72 5.77 -6.58 -24.26
N GLN A 73 4.47 -6.75 -24.42
CA GLN A 73 3.50 -5.63 -24.49
C GLN A 73 3.43 -4.82 -23.18
N ARG A 74 3.88 -5.36 -22.06
CA ARG A 74 4.05 -4.58 -20.83
C ARG A 74 5.01 -3.40 -20.99
N ASN A 75 5.85 -3.41 -22.03
CA ASN A 75 6.70 -2.28 -22.37
C ASN A 75 5.90 -1.08 -22.90
N PHE A 76 4.64 -1.29 -23.34
CA PHE A 76 3.73 -0.21 -23.68
C PHE A 76 3.04 0.34 -22.44
N SER A 77 3.81 0.96 -21.58
CA SER A 77 3.32 1.58 -20.37
C SER A 77 4.03 2.90 -20.09
N THR A 78 3.40 3.73 -19.27
CA THR A 78 3.94 5.03 -18.88
C THR A 78 4.11 5.04 -17.36
N GLY A 79 5.31 5.39 -16.90
CA GLY A 79 5.62 5.64 -15.50
C GLY A 79 5.79 7.14 -15.26
N GLU A 80 5.16 7.65 -14.21
CA GLU A 80 5.30 9.04 -13.77
C GLU A 80 5.55 9.09 -12.26
N VAL A 81 6.30 10.10 -11.83
CA VAL A 81 6.66 10.29 -10.42
C VAL A 81 6.45 11.74 -10.03
N GLU A 82 5.77 11.93 -8.92
CA GLU A 82 5.60 13.22 -8.27
C GLU A 82 6.15 13.13 -6.84
N VAL A 83 7.24 13.86 -6.59
CA VAL A 83 7.86 13.98 -5.27
C VAL A 83 7.95 15.45 -4.90
N GLN A 84 7.99 15.74 -3.61
CA GLN A 84 8.08 17.12 -3.09
C GLN A 84 9.14 17.95 -3.83
N PRO A 85 8.87 19.24 -4.11
CA PRO A 85 7.70 20.03 -3.66
C PRO A 85 6.47 19.98 -4.59
N GLU A 86 6.41 19.04 -5.53
CA GLU A 86 5.48 19.08 -6.67
C GLU A 86 4.04 18.75 -6.32
N ILE A 87 3.79 17.95 -5.26
CA ILE A 87 2.40 17.62 -4.89
C ILE A 87 2.02 18.11 -3.51
N ASN A 88 0.92 18.88 -3.45
CA ASN A 88 0.13 19.06 -2.25
C ASN A 88 -1.27 18.53 -2.54
N ILE A 89 -1.64 17.42 -1.93
CA ILE A 89 -2.98 16.85 -2.02
C ILE A 89 -3.77 17.30 -0.80
N GLY A 90 -4.66 18.25 -1.02
CA GLY A 90 -5.24 19.02 0.06
C GLY A 90 -4.16 19.86 0.76
N THR A 91 -4.02 19.69 2.08
CA THR A 91 -3.00 20.38 2.90
C THR A 91 -1.79 19.50 3.23
N ALA A 92 -1.78 18.26 2.77
CA ALA A 92 -0.74 17.30 3.11
C ALA A 92 0.30 17.19 2.00
N ALA A 93 1.57 17.19 2.39
CA ALA A 93 2.68 16.84 1.51
C ALA A 93 2.66 15.33 1.25
N MET A 94 2.72 14.96 -0.02
CA MET A 94 2.76 13.55 -0.45
C MET A 94 3.82 13.33 -1.52
N SER A 95 4.15 12.06 -1.75
CA SER A 95 4.88 11.60 -2.92
C SER A 95 4.10 10.47 -3.57
N ALA A 96 4.03 10.44 -4.90
CA ALA A 96 3.28 9.44 -5.64
C ALA A 96 4.04 8.95 -6.89
N ILE A 97 3.88 7.66 -7.18
CA ILE A 97 4.37 6.97 -8.37
C ILE A 97 3.14 6.41 -9.09
N TYR A 98 3.05 6.65 -10.38
CA TYR A 98 1.95 6.20 -11.23
C TYR A 98 2.46 5.23 -12.28
N HIS A 99 1.68 4.20 -12.57
CA HIS A 99 1.96 3.25 -13.63
C HIS A 99 0.71 2.98 -14.45
N LYS A 100 0.75 3.28 -15.75
CA LYS A 100 -0.35 3.15 -16.68
C LYS A 100 0.05 2.24 -17.85
N THR A 101 -0.80 1.27 -18.15
CA THR A 101 -0.63 0.44 -19.34
C THR A 101 -1.37 1.02 -20.53
N GLU A 102 -0.81 0.85 -21.73
CA GLU A 102 -1.41 1.26 -23.02
C GLU A 102 -1.75 0.10 -23.94
N TYR A 103 -1.49 -1.13 -23.53
CA TYR A 103 -1.88 -2.31 -24.28
C TYR A 103 -3.16 -2.94 -23.70
N ARG A 104 -3.83 -3.79 -24.44
CA ARG A 104 -5.10 -4.41 -24.10
C ARG A 104 -6.32 -3.48 -24.25
N GLU A 105 -7.47 -4.02 -23.96
CA GLU A 105 -8.75 -3.33 -24.12
C GLU A 105 -8.96 -2.24 -23.07
N ARG A 106 -8.51 -2.48 -21.83
CA ARG A 106 -8.64 -1.54 -20.72
C ARG A 106 -7.43 -0.60 -20.66
N ARG A 107 -7.48 0.48 -21.43
CA ARG A 107 -6.40 1.47 -21.53
C ARG A 107 -6.62 2.73 -20.68
N ASN A 108 -7.72 2.81 -19.98
CA ASN A 108 -8.11 3.98 -19.19
C ASN A 108 -7.70 3.92 -17.72
N HIS A 109 -7.20 2.79 -17.25
CA HIS A 109 -6.80 2.58 -15.86
C HIS A 109 -5.31 2.77 -15.64
N TYR A 110 -4.97 3.05 -14.39
CA TYR A 110 -3.59 3.13 -13.90
C TYR A 110 -3.52 2.79 -12.41
N ALA A 111 -2.34 2.37 -11.95
CA ALA A 111 -2.05 2.19 -10.54
C ALA A 111 -1.34 3.42 -9.98
N VAL A 112 -1.51 3.65 -8.68
CA VAL A 112 -0.79 4.66 -7.91
C VAL A 112 -0.21 4.01 -6.65
N HIS A 113 1.06 4.27 -6.39
CA HIS A 113 1.71 4.04 -5.10
C HIS A 113 2.10 5.38 -4.51
N ALA A 114 1.64 5.68 -3.30
CA ALA A 114 1.88 6.96 -2.67
C ALA A 114 2.26 6.82 -1.20
N VAL A 115 2.86 7.86 -0.65
CA VAL A 115 3.19 7.97 0.78
C VAL A 115 2.84 9.36 1.31
N SER A 116 2.34 9.40 2.56
CA SER A 116 1.88 10.61 3.25
C SER A 116 3.01 11.50 3.76
N THR A 117 4.07 11.67 2.97
CA THR A 117 5.20 12.56 3.26
C THR A 117 5.99 12.86 1.99
N ALA A 118 6.86 13.88 2.05
CA ALA A 118 7.90 14.07 1.07
C ALA A 118 8.93 12.93 1.14
N ALA A 119 9.11 12.20 0.05
CA ALA A 119 10.15 11.19 -0.04
C ALA A 119 11.52 11.83 -0.28
N ASN A 120 12.56 11.26 0.29
CA ASN A 120 13.95 11.67 0.07
C ASN A 120 14.56 11.07 -1.20
N GLY A 121 13.88 10.09 -1.78
CA GLY A 121 14.24 9.46 -3.04
C GLY A 121 13.21 8.44 -3.46
N PHE A 122 13.32 7.97 -4.70
CA PHE A 122 12.42 7.00 -5.27
C PHE A 122 13.12 6.12 -6.31
N ASP A 123 12.51 4.99 -6.66
CA ASP A 123 12.90 4.19 -7.81
C ASP A 123 11.65 3.55 -8.42
N THR A 124 11.57 3.58 -9.75
CA THR A 124 10.50 2.89 -10.50
C THR A 124 11.03 1.79 -11.42
N SER A 125 12.34 1.66 -11.55
CA SER A 125 12.99 0.55 -12.25
C SER A 125 13.41 -0.55 -11.27
N ARG A 126 12.93 -1.77 -11.49
CA ARG A 126 13.31 -2.94 -10.70
C ARG A 126 14.83 -3.19 -10.71
N GLU A 127 15.45 -3.04 -11.88
CA GLU A 127 16.89 -3.24 -12.03
C GLU A 127 17.70 -2.20 -11.22
N SER A 128 17.26 -0.95 -11.21
CA SER A 128 17.91 0.11 -10.40
C SER A 128 17.78 -0.18 -8.91
N PHE A 129 16.59 -0.56 -8.45
CA PHE A 129 16.32 -0.79 -7.03
C PHE A 129 16.96 -2.10 -6.53
N ILE A 130 16.70 -3.23 -7.19
CA ILE A 130 17.16 -4.55 -6.75
C ILE A 130 18.61 -4.82 -7.19
N GLY A 131 19.02 -4.33 -8.37
CA GLY A 131 20.26 -4.67 -9.05
C GLY A 131 20.07 -5.81 -10.04
N THR A 132 20.88 -5.84 -11.10
CA THR A 132 20.78 -6.78 -12.23
C THR A 132 20.81 -8.26 -11.78
N TYR A 133 21.63 -8.58 -10.78
CA TYR A 133 21.75 -9.96 -10.22
C TYR A 133 21.34 -10.00 -8.74
N GLY A 134 20.62 -8.97 -8.27
CA GLY A 134 20.16 -8.86 -6.89
C GLY A 134 18.90 -9.68 -6.63
N SER A 135 18.46 -9.65 -5.38
CA SER A 135 17.20 -10.25 -4.95
C SER A 135 16.42 -9.29 -4.04
N PRO A 136 15.10 -9.48 -3.89
CA PRO A 136 14.30 -8.70 -2.94
C PRO A 136 14.75 -8.86 -1.48
N ALA A 137 15.48 -9.93 -1.14
CA ALA A 137 16.01 -10.14 0.22
C ALA A 137 17.15 -9.16 0.57
N MET A 138 17.85 -8.62 -0.44
CA MET A 138 18.93 -7.66 -0.26
C MET A 138 19.01 -6.71 -1.47
N PRO A 139 18.06 -5.79 -1.63
CA PRO A 139 18.04 -4.86 -2.74
C PRO A 139 19.28 -3.96 -2.74
N LYS A 140 19.81 -3.67 -3.93
CA LYS A 140 21.00 -2.82 -4.11
C LYS A 140 20.81 -1.44 -3.47
N ALA A 141 19.68 -0.78 -3.73
CA ALA A 141 19.37 0.55 -3.19
C ALA A 141 19.40 0.56 -1.64
N VAL A 142 18.80 -0.47 -1.01
CA VAL A 142 18.78 -0.60 0.45
C VAL A 142 20.18 -0.88 1.01
N LYS A 143 20.94 -1.76 0.35
CA LYS A 143 22.32 -2.08 0.75
C LYS A 143 23.26 -0.87 0.70
N GLU A 144 23.08 -0.04 -0.31
CA GLU A 144 23.90 1.17 -0.52
C GLU A 144 23.35 2.38 0.22
N GLY A 145 22.12 2.31 0.77
CA GLY A 145 21.48 3.40 1.49
C GLY A 145 21.09 4.59 0.62
N ILE A 146 20.85 4.36 -0.68
CA ILE A 146 20.54 5.40 -1.67
C ILE A 146 19.30 5.04 -2.49
N SER A 147 18.72 6.03 -3.17
CA SER A 147 17.79 5.84 -4.30
C SER A 147 18.43 6.41 -5.55
N TYR A 148 18.17 5.78 -6.68
CA TYR A 148 18.73 6.20 -7.98
C TYR A 148 17.83 7.20 -8.69
N ASN A 149 16.62 7.46 -8.15
CA ASN A 149 15.57 8.29 -8.74
C ASN A 149 15.26 7.87 -10.19
N SER A 150 15.24 6.56 -10.38
CA SER A 150 14.98 5.97 -11.69
C SER A 150 13.52 6.12 -12.08
N ILE A 151 13.26 6.47 -13.36
CA ILE A 151 11.93 6.49 -13.97
C ILE A 151 11.89 5.46 -15.09
N ALA A 152 11.02 4.45 -14.94
CA ALA A 152 10.82 3.42 -15.93
C ALA A 152 9.44 3.56 -16.57
N SER A 153 9.41 3.57 -17.90
CA SER A 153 8.21 3.45 -18.71
C SER A 153 8.23 2.08 -19.37
N GLY A 154 7.46 1.15 -18.85
CA GLY A 154 7.53 -0.27 -19.23
C GLY A 154 8.57 -1.06 -18.43
N TRP A 155 8.93 -2.20 -18.91
CA TRP A 155 9.89 -3.19 -18.42
C TRP A 155 10.13 -3.26 -16.89
N SER A 156 9.46 -4.20 -16.22
CA SER A 156 9.59 -4.45 -14.78
C SER A 156 9.43 -3.19 -13.91
N PRO A 157 8.32 -2.45 -14.06
CA PRO A 157 8.07 -1.25 -13.28
C PRO A 157 7.80 -1.62 -11.82
N VAL A 158 8.39 -0.85 -10.92
CA VAL A 158 8.18 -0.96 -9.48
C VAL A 158 7.83 0.40 -8.90
N GLY A 159 7.37 0.42 -7.67
CA GLY A 159 7.22 1.64 -6.88
C GLY A 159 8.01 1.51 -5.59
N SER A 160 9.01 2.37 -5.42
CA SER A 160 9.80 2.45 -4.20
C SER A 160 10.01 3.90 -3.78
N PHE A 161 9.80 4.20 -2.51
CA PHE A 161 10.19 5.44 -1.89
C PHE A 161 11.25 5.21 -0.84
N ARG A 162 12.16 6.17 -0.69
CA ARG A 162 13.08 6.29 0.46
C ARG A 162 12.64 7.45 1.34
N ILE A 163 12.53 7.20 2.63
CA ILE A 163 12.23 8.20 3.66
C ILE A 163 13.33 8.14 4.70
N ASP A 164 14.09 9.22 4.85
CA ASP A 164 15.13 9.35 5.85
C ASP A 164 14.53 9.95 7.12
N ILE A 165 14.71 9.30 8.25
CA ILE A 165 14.12 9.67 9.52
C ILE A 165 15.15 9.71 10.63
N ASN A 166 15.01 10.71 11.51
CA ASN A 166 15.71 10.76 12.76
C ASN A 166 14.70 10.58 13.89
N LEU A 167 15.01 9.72 14.84
CA LEU A 167 14.15 9.43 16.00
C LEU A 167 14.94 9.65 17.28
N GLU A 168 14.50 10.61 18.08
CA GLU A 168 14.96 10.78 19.46
C GLU A 168 14.55 9.58 20.33
N PRO A 169 15.21 9.34 21.49
CA PRO A 169 14.80 8.31 22.43
C PRO A 169 13.30 8.43 22.79
N GLY A 170 12.55 7.36 22.56
CA GLY A 170 11.11 7.30 22.80
C GLY A 170 10.24 7.92 21.70
N GLU A 171 10.80 8.61 20.74
CA GLU A 171 10.06 9.23 19.62
C GLU A 171 9.47 8.16 18.70
N GLU A 172 8.30 8.51 18.13
CA GLU A 172 7.54 7.68 17.20
C GLU A 172 7.13 8.52 15.98
N LYS A 173 7.23 7.93 14.77
CA LYS A 173 6.76 8.55 13.52
C LYS A 173 5.85 7.60 12.78
N GLU A 174 4.85 8.17 12.12
CA GLU A 174 3.85 7.44 11.35
C GLU A 174 3.81 7.90 9.90
N TYR A 175 3.67 6.92 8.99
CA TYR A 175 3.52 7.13 7.56
C TYR A 175 2.41 6.26 7.02
N VAL A 176 1.61 6.79 6.10
CA VAL A 176 0.60 6.01 5.38
C VAL A 176 1.08 5.79 3.96
N PHE A 177 1.22 4.53 3.58
CA PHE A 177 1.41 4.12 2.19
C PHE A 177 0.07 3.74 1.59
N ILE A 178 -0.13 4.09 0.33
CA ILE A 178 -1.37 3.83 -0.41
C ILE A 178 -1.00 3.12 -1.71
N ILE A 179 -1.64 1.98 -1.95
CA ILE A 179 -1.59 1.30 -3.24
C ILE A 179 -2.99 1.38 -3.81
N GLY A 180 -3.18 2.18 -4.86
CA GLY A 180 -4.48 2.49 -5.43
C GLY A 180 -4.60 2.08 -6.89
N TYR A 181 -5.86 1.93 -7.31
CA TYR A 181 -6.26 1.71 -8.68
C TYR A 181 -7.26 2.80 -9.06
N ALA A 182 -7.01 3.45 -10.19
CA ALA A 182 -7.86 4.51 -10.70
C ALA A 182 -8.22 4.28 -12.17
N GLU A 183 -9.41 4.69 -12.56
CA GLU A 183 -9.88 4.67 -13.95
C GLU A 183 -10.24 6.08 -14.38
N ASN A 184 -9.69 6.51 -15.51
CA ASN A 184 -10.08 7.73 -16.19
C ASN A 184 -11.26 7.48 -17.12
N PRO A 185 -12.10 8.48 -17.42
CA PRO A 185 -13.00 8.41 -18.57
C PRO A 185 -12.23 8.14 -19.86
N ASP A 186 -12.81 7.37 -20.77
CA ASP A 186 -12.14 6.95 -22.01
C ASP A 186 -11.64 8.11 -22.88
N ASP A 187 -12.34 9.23 -22.85
CA ASP A 187 -12.03 10.47 -23.56
C ASP A 187 -11.07 11.40 -22.81
N LYS A 188 -10.74 11.08 -21.55
CA LYS A 188 -9.90 11.90 -20.65
C LYS A 188 -8.79 11.11 -19.98
N LYS A 189 -8.18 10.19 -20.69
CA LYS A 189 -7.07 9.36 -20.16
C LYS A 189 -5.84 10.18 -19.83
N TRP A 190 -5.61 11.22 -20.61
CA TRP A 190 -4.43 12.07 -20.56
C TRP A 190 -4.81 13.50 -20.22
N GLU A 191 -4.03 14.12 -19.38
CA GLU A 191 -4.10 15.56 -19.11
C GLU A 191 -3.52 16.37 -20.27
N SER A 192 -2.42 15.87 -20.82
CA SER A 192 -1.79 16.34 -22.06
C SER A 192 -1.08 15.17 -22.75
N PHE A 193 -0.42 15.40 -23.87
CA PHE A 193 0.27 14.33 -24.59
C PHE A 193 1.28 13.58 -23.71
N GLY A 194 0.99 12.29 -23.43
CA GLY A 194 1.85 11.42 -22.64
C GLY A 194 1.85 11.66 -21.13
N ILE A 195 1.00 12.55 -20.61
CA ILE A 195 0.85 12.82 -19.18
C ILE A 195 -0.48 12.26 -18.68
N ILE A 196 -0.43 11.37 -17.72
CA ILE A 196 -1.61 10.70 -17.14
C ILE A 196 -2.52 11.73 -16.48
N ASN A 197 -3.82 11.66 -16.73
CA ASN A 197 -4.80 12.40 -15.95
C ASN A 197 -4.90 11.79 -14.54
N LYS A 198 -4.44 12.53 -13.54
CA LYS A 198 -4.30 12.07 -12.14
C LYS A 198 -5.46 12.51 -11.25
N GLU A 199 -6.46 13.20 -11.79
CA GLU A 199 -7.61 13.70 -11.01
C GLU A 199 -8.29 12.59 -10.16
N PRO A 200 -8.59 11.38 -10.68
CA PRO A 200 -9.15 10.31 -9.86
C PRO A 200 -8.20 9.81 -8.76
N ALA A 201 -6.89 9.77 -9.03
CA ALA A 201 -5.91 9.40 -8.01
C ALA A 201 -5.82 10.46 -6.91
N TYR A 202 -5.80 11.74 -7.24
CA TYR A 202 -5.78 12.81 -6.24
C TYR A 202 -7.01 12.75 -5.33
N ALA A 203 -8.20 12.51 -5.89
CA ALA A 203 -9.41 12.34 -5.11
C ALA A 203 -9.33 11.15 -4.14
N LEU A 204 -8.70 10.04 -4.55
CA LEU A 204 -8.46 8.89 -3.69
C LEU A 204 -7.41 9.20 -2.61
N LEU A 205 -6.28 9.79 -3.00
CA LEU A 205 -5.18 10.08 -2.08
C LEU A 205 -5.60 11.10 -1.00
N GLU A 206 -6.40 12.08 -1.34
CA GLU A 206 -6.90 13.07 -0.38
C GLU A 206 -7.70 12.45 0.76
N LYS A 207 -8.39 11.33 0.53
CA LYS A 207 -9.15 10.61 1.57
C LYS A 207 -8.25 10.01 2.66
N TYR A 208 -6.98 9.68 2.33
CA TYR A 208 -6.11 8.87 3.18
C TYR A 208 -4.71 9.44 3.41
N ASN A 209 -4.48 10.70 3.08
CA ASN A 209 -3.18 11.36 3.09
C ASN A 209 -2.60 11.68 4.48
N THR A 210 -3.20 11.20 5.56
CA THR A 210 -2.69 11.39 6.92
C THR A 210 -2.93 10.17 7.81
N PRO A 211 -2.12 9.93 8.86
CA PRO A 211 -2.37 8.87 9.83
C PRO A 211 -3.76 8.93 10.48
N ALA A 212 -4.26 10.13 10.78
CA ALA A 212 -5.60 10.31 11.36
C ALA A 212 -6.72 9.84 10.42
N LYS A 213 -6.59 10.06 9.11
CA LYS A 213 -7.55 9.58 8.11
C LYS A 213 -7.49 8.06 7.94
N PHE A 214 -6.29 7.48 8.03
CA PHE A 214 -6.13 6.03 8.11
C PHE A 214 -6.85 5.45 9.33
N ASP A 215 -6.66 6.03 10.51
CA ASP A 215 -7.31 5.57 11.75
C ASP A 215 -8.83 5.67 11.66
N THR A 216 -9.35 6.70 11.00
CA THR A 216 -10.79 6.83 10.69
C THR A 216 -11.27 5.70 9.79
N ALA A 217 -10.52 5.35 8.72
CA ALA A 217 -10.86 4.24 7.84
C ALA A 217 -10.82 2.89 8.56
N LEU A 218 -9.82 2.66 9.42
CA LEU A 218 -9.73 1.46 10.26
C LEU A 218 -10.91 1.35 11.24
N ALA A 219 -11.31 2.47 11.86
CA ALA A 219 -12.49 2.50 12.73
C ALA A 219 -13.76 2.16 11.97
N ALA A 220 -13.98 2.78 10.80
CA ALA A 220 -15.13 2.50 9.96
C ALA A 220 -15.19 1.02 9.51
N LEU A 221 -14.05 0.41 9.17
CA LEU A 221 -13.95 -1.01 8.82
C LEU A 221 -14.31 -1.91 10.03
N LYS A 222 -13.82 -1.59 11.22
CA LYS A 222 -14.17 -2.33 12.45
C LYS A 222 -15.65 -2.22 12.79
N ASP A 223 -16.23 -1.03 12.65
CA ASP A 223 -17.64 -0.77 12.91
C ASP A 223 -18.52 -1.54 11.92
N TYR A 224 -18.16 -1.55 10.64
CA TYR A 224 -18.84 -2.35 9.61
C TYR A 224 -18.90 -3.84 9.98
N TRP A 225 -17.76 -4.45 10.32
CA TRP A 225 -17.73 -5.85 10.71
C TRP A 225 -18.48 -6.12 12.01
N THR A 226 -18.35 -5.24 13.00
CA THR A 226 -19.09 -5.37 14.26
C THR A 226 -20.58 -5.33 14.03
N HIS A 227 -21.06 -4.39 13.21
CA HIS A 227 -22.47 -4.29 12.86
C HIS A 227 -22.97 -5.52 12.10
N LEU A 228 -22.24 -5.95 11.08
CA LEU A 228 -22.60 -7.12 10.28
C LEU A 228 -22.71 -8.39 11.12
N LEU A 229 -21.74 -8.63 12.00
CA LEU A 229 -21.68 -9.82 12.84
C LEU A 229 -22.62 -9.75 14.05
N SER A 230 -23.17 -8.59 14.39
CA SER A 230 -24.09 -8.43 15.51
C SER A 230 -25.51 -8.93 15.24
N SER A 231 -25.82 -9.31 14.00
CA SER A 231 -27.12 -9.83 13.61
C SER A 231 -27.50 -11.16 14.28
N TYR A 232 -26.49 -11.94 14.70
CA TYR A 232 -26.67 -13.19 15.42
C TYR A 232 -25.56 -13.35 16.46
N ILE A 233 -25.91 -13.42 17.73
CA ILE A 233 -24.97 -13.54 18.84
C ILE A 233 -25.37 -14.68 19.78
N VAL A 234 -24.41 -15.53 20.09
CA VAL A 234 -24.50 -16.57 21.13
C VAL A 234 -23.61 -16.17 22.29
N ASP A 235 -24.16 -16.14 23.49
CA ASP A 235 -23.40 -15.94 24.71
C ASP A 235 -23.51 -17.15 25.64
N THR A 236 -22.38 -17.76 25.92
CA THR A 236 -22.25 -18.95 26.78
C THR A 236 -21.00 -18.82 27.65
N GLU A 237 -20.84 -19.71 28.62
CA GLU A 237 -19.62 -19.81 29.40
C GLU A 237 -18.41 -20.23 28.56
N ASP A 238 -18.61 -21.01 27.50
CA ASP A 238 -17.55 -21.40 26.56
C ASP A 238 -17.21 -20.26 25.58
N LYS A 239 -16.19 -19.50 25.92
CA LYS A 239 -15.73 -18.38 25.10
C LYS A 239 -15.10 -18.78 23.75
N LYS A 240 -14.69 -20.04 23.59
CA LYS A 240 -14.22 -20.56 22.29
C LYS A 240 -15.40 -20.80 21.37
N LEU A 241 -16.48 -21.40 21.90
CA LEU A 241 -17.72 -21.56 21.16
C LEU A 241 -18.31 -20.21 20.75
N CYS A 242 -18.39 -19.25 21.68
CA CYS A 242 -18.84 -17.88 21.36
C CYS A 242 -18.04 -17.27 20.21
N ARG A 243 -16.72 -17.38 20.23
CA ARG A 243 -15.85 -16.84 19.18
C ARG A 243 -16.06 -17.56 17.86
N MET A 244 -16.18 -18.87 17.87
CA MET A 244 -16.43 -19.67 16.66
C MET A 244 -17.74 -19.25 15.99
N VAL A 245 -18.81 -19.18 16.75
CA VAL A 245 -20.15 -18.91 16.23
C VAL A 245 -20.33 -17.44 15.84
N ASN A 246 -19.92 -16.52 16.72
CA ASN A 246 -20.20 -15.09 16.53
C ASN A 246 -19.27 -14.42 15.53
N ILE A 247 -18.09 -14.99 15.26
CA ILE A 247 -17.10 -14.38 14.38
C ILE A 247 -16.75 -15.32 13.21
N TRP A 248 -16.11 -16.45 13.51
CA TRP A 248 -15.45 -17.24 12.47
C TRP A 248 -16.41 -17.85 11.46
N ASN A 249 -17.52 -18.42 11.90
CA ASN A 249 -18.47 -19.06 10.98
C ASN A 249 -19.08 -18.02 10.03
N GLN A 250 -19.53 -16.88 10.56
CA GLN A 250 -20.15 -15.83 9.76
C GLN A 250 -19.14 -15.18 8.81
N TYR A 251 -17.95 -14.84 9.30
CA TYR A 251 -16.86 -14.27 8.50
C TYR A 251 -16.45 -15.23 7.38
N GLN A 252 -16.25 -16.52 7.71
CA GLN A 252 -15.84 -17.52 6.74
C GLN A 252 -16.89 -17.73 5.64
N CYS A 253 -18.17 -17.79 6.00
CA CYS A 253 -19.25 -17.91 5.03
C CYS A 253 -19.25 -16.72 4.05
N MET A 254 -19.12 -15.50 4.55
CA MET A 254 -19.11 -14.31 3.73
C MET A 254 -17.89 -14.22 2.81
N VAL A 255 -16.70 -14.51 3.33
CA VAL A 255 -15.46 -14.52 2.53
C VAL A 255 -15.55 -15.60 1.44
N THR A 256 -16.01 -16.79 1.78
CA THR A 256 -16.18 -17.88 0.81
C THR A 256 -17.17 -17.50 -0.28
N PHE A 257 -18.31 -16.90 0.09
CA PHE A 257 -19.31 -16.43 -0.87
C PHE A 257 -18.73 -15.38 -1.83
N ASN A 258 -18.02 -14.38 -1.31
CA ASN A 258 -17.40 -13.34 -2.13
C ASN A 258 -16.31 -13.88 -3.07
N MET A 259 -15.53 -14.86 -2.63
CA MET A 259 -14.47 -15.48 -3.45
C MET A 259 -15.02 -16.43 -4.51
N SER A 260 -16.08 -17.18 -4.21
CA SER A 260 -16.65 -18.15 -5.14
C SER A 260 -17.45 -17.53 -6.30
N ARG A 261 -17.85 -16.26 -6.18
CA ARG A 261 -18.67 -15.50 -7.15
C ARG A 261 -20.02 -16.12 -7.50
N SER A 262 -20.32 -17.27 -7.00
CA SER A 262 -21.60 -17.94 -7.23
C SER A 262 -22.00 -18.77 -6.02
N ALA A 263 -23.28 -18.90 -5.80
CA ALA A 263 -23.83 -19.81 -4.80
C ALA A 263 -23.79 -21.26 -5.30
N SER A 264 -22.84 -21.60 -6.15
CA SER A 264 -22.74 -22.94 -6.67
C SER A 264 -21.73 -23.78 -5.91
N TYR A 265 -22.02 -24.95 -5.87
CA TYR A 265 -21.40 -26.15 -5.40
C TYR A 265 -19.90 -26.26 -5.64
#